data_ebf927ca2698d43f8e4040f2bd2ff054
#
_entry.id   ebf927ca2698d43f8e4040f2bd2ff054
#
_cell.length_a   1.000
_cell.length_b   1.000
_cell.length_c   1.000
_cell.angle_alpha   90.00
_cell.angle_beta   90.00
_cell.angle_gamma   90.00
#
_symmetry.space_group_name_H-M   'P 1'
#
loop_
_entity.id
_entity.type
_entity.pdbx_description
1 polymer ?
#
loop_
_entity_poly.entity_id
_entity_poly.type
_entity_poly.pdbx_seq_one_letter_code
_entity_poly.pdbx_strand_id
1 'polypeptide(L)'
;ILAAALALAGCSTTSTGAANAKGIHAVATTTQICDYLTQIANNGMKLVKTDSAGHETTSGDGDVTLNLTCLLAPNASAHEHEMTPQQMKALAQADLLFVNGVDLEHFLDSAVKSSGFKGTMSVTSGVSEEKGDGYTVELGDQKVDVRPWPFVTPGEKPEFTHDPHVWTDVKQADVQVFNIGTA
;
A
#
# COMPACT_ATOMS: atom_id res chain seq x y z
N ILE A 1 -43.51 -31.52 51.51
CA ILE A 1 -43.38 -30.76 50.22
C ILE A 1 -41.98 -30.19 50.26
N LEU A 2 -41.03 -30.86 49.55
CA LEU A 2 -39.62 -30.45 49.42
C LEU A 2 -39.51 -29.59 48.18
N ALA A 3 -39.05 -28.36 48.28
CA ALA A 3 -38.68 -27.51 47.16
C ALA A 3 -37.15 -27.54 47.03
N ALA A 4 -36.66 -28.13 45.93
CA ALA A 4 -35.24 -28.11 45.57
C ALA A 4 -34.94 -26.88 44.74
N ALA A 5 -34.08 -25.99 45.23
CA ALA A 5 -33.55 -24.86 44.50
C ALA A 5 -32.30 -25.29 43.73
N LEU A 6 -32.39 -25.33 42.40
CA LEU A 6 -31.21 -25.46 41.52
C LEU A 6 -30.50 -24.12 41.41
N ALA A 7 -29.29 -24.02 41.95
CA ALA A 7 -28.39 -22.94 41.71
C ALA A 7 -27.64 -23.17 40.36
N LEU A 8 -27.98 -22.38 39.31
CA LEU A 8 -27.17 -22.33 38.12
C LEU A 8 -25.92 -21.46 38.38
N ALA A 9 -24.78 -22.14 38.55
CA ALA A 9 -23.49 -21.44 38.50
C ALA A 9 -23.19 -21.04 37.07
N GLY A 10 -23.46 -19.77 36.73
CA GLY A 10 -23.03 -19.16 35.49
C GLY A 10 -21.52 -18.96 35.48
N CYS A 11 -20.79 -19.79 34.73
CA CYS A 11 -19.41 -19.47 34.36
C CYS A 11 -19.40 -18.22 33.48
N SER A 12 -19.16 -17.06 34.08
CA SER A 12 -18.76 -15.87 33.32
C SER A 12 -17.33 -16.10 32.85
N THR A 13 -17.18 -16.58 31.60
CA THR A 13 -15.92 -16.44 30.87
C THR A 13 -15.70 -14.96 30.67
N THR A 14 -14.89 -14.34 31.49
CA THR A 14 -14.25 -13.08 31.20
C THR A 14 -13.38 -13.31 29.95
N SER A 15 -13.95 -13.04 28.78
CA SER A 15 -13.13 -12.78 27.59
C SER A 15 -12.32 -11.53 27.92
N THR A 16 -11.06 -11.74 28.32
CA THR A 16 -10.04 -10.70 28.19
C THR A 16 -10.02 -10.36 26.71
N GLY A 17 -10.71 -9.26 26.36
CA GLY A 17 -10.62 -8.68 25.04
C GLY A 17 -9.15 -8.40 24.77
N ALA A 18 -8.52 -9.25 23.97
CA ALA A 18 -7.33 -8.86 23.26
C ALA A 18 -7.75 -7.57 22.56
N ALA A 19 -7.16 -6.43 22.95
CA ALA A 19 -7.26 -5.21 22.18
C ALA A 19 -6.88 -5.63 20.77
N ASN A 20 -7.83 -5.57 19.83
CA ASN A 20 -7.53 -5.75 18.42
C ASN A 20 -6.47 -4.70 18.11
N ALA A 21 -5.21 -5.11 18.03
CA ALA A 21 -4.16 -4.30 17.49
C ALA A 21 -4.65 -3.98 16.07
N LYS A 22 -5.08 -2.72 15.87
CA LYS A 22 -5.63 -2.27 14.61
C LYS A 22 -4.50 -2.40 13.61
N GLY A 23 -4.57 -3.41 12.74
CA GLY A 23 -3.55 -3.62 11.73
C GLY A 23 -3.52 -2.42 10.79
N ILE A 24 -2.34 -2.07 10.29
CA ILE A 24 -2.15 -1.06 9.25
C ILE A 24 -2.60 -1.69 7.93
N HIS A 25 -3.49 -1.03 7.20
CA HIS A 25 -3.92 -1.44 5.87
C HIS A 25 -3.16 -0.62 4.83
N ALA A 26 -2.34 -1.29 4.03
CA ALA A 26 -1.54 -0.67 3.00
C ALA A 26 -1.83 -1.25 1.61
N VAL A 27 -1.77 -0.39 0.60
CA VAL A 27 -1.85 -0.77 -0.81
C VAL A 27 -0.56 -0.35 -1.50
N ALA A 28 0.06 -1.25 -2.25
CA ALA A 28 1.26 -1.02 -3.06
C ALA A 28 0.92 -1.05 -4.54
N THR A 29 1.27 -0.01 -5.28
CA THR A 29 0.92 0.17 -6.69
C THR A 29 1.82 -0.61 -7.64
N THR A 30 3.10 -0.84 -7.26
CA THR A 30 4.07 -1.55 -8.10
C THR A 30 4.59 -2.80 -7.42
N THR A 31 5.16 -3.72 -8.21
CA THR A 31 5.79 -4.95 -7.67
C THR A 31 7.01 -4.63 -6.81
N GLN A 32 7.76 -3.57 -7.14
CA GLN A 32 8.92 -3.12 -6.39
C GLN A 32 8.53 -2.60 -5.01
N ILE A 33 7.53 -1.71 -4.95
CA ILE A 33 7.01 -1.18 -3.68
C ILE A 33 6.43 -2.31 -2.82
N CYS A 34 5.70 -3.26 -3.46
CA CYS A 34 5.19 -4.44 -2.76
C CYS A 34 6.33 -5.28 -2.14
N ASP A 35 7.45 -5.45 -2.86
CA ASP A 35 8.61 -6.16 -2.34
C ASP A 35 9.29 -5.39 -1.20
N TYR A 36 9.52 -4.09 -1.35
CA TYR A 36 10.10 -3.24 -0.30
C TYR A 36 9.30 -3.32 1.00
N LEU A 37 7.97 -3.15 0.93
CA LEU A 37 7.08 -3.29 2.08
C LEU A 37 7.11 -4.69 2.68
N THR A 38 7.20 -5.73 1.85
CA THR A 38 7.33 -7.12 2.30
C THR A 38 8.62 -7.31 3.08
N GLN A 39 9.75 -6.80 2.60
CA GLN A 39 11.05 -6.90 3.27
C GLN A 39 11.07 -6.11 4.58
N ILE A 40 10.52 -4.90 4.60
CA ILE A 40 10.40 -4.07 5.81
C ILE A 40 9.54 -4.79 6.85
N ALA A 41 8.37 -5.31 6.47
CA ALA A 41 7.47 -6.00 7.38
C ALA A 41 8.08 -7.27 7.97
N ASN A 42 8.83 -8.04 7.18
CA ASN A 42 9.52 -9.25 7.65
C ASN A 42 10.59 -8.95 8.73
N ASN A 43 10.91 -7.69 8.95
CA ASN A 43 11.88 -7.26 9.97
C ASN A 43 11.18 -6.85 11.28
N GLY A 44 10.23 -7.65 11.75
CA GLY A 44 9.63 -7.52 13.08
C GLY A 44 8.13 -7.24 13.12
N MET A 45 7.43 -7.26 11.97
CA MET A 45 5.97 -7.17 11.91
C MET A 45 5.35 -8.54 11.61
N LYS A 46 4.04 -8.66 11.84
CA LYS A 46 3.21 -9.69 11.23
C LYS A 46 2.72 -9.16 9.89
N LEU A 47 3.02 -9.85 8.80
CA LEU A 47 2.57 -9.49 7.46
C LEU A 47 1.40 -10.39 7.04
N VAL A 48 0.30 -9.79 6.63
CA VAL A 48 -0.80 -10.44 5.89
C VAL A 48 -0.81 -9.82 4.50
N LYS A 49 -0.33 -10.56 3.50
CA LYS A 49 -0.13 -10.07 2.14
C LYS A 49 -1.14 -10.68 1.18
N THR A 50 -1.87 -9.85 0.47
CA THR A 50 -2.78 -10.22 -0.61
C THR A 50 -2.12 -9.88 -1.94
N ASP A 51 -1.94 -10.86 -2.81
CA ASP A 51 -1.38 -10.66 -4.15
C ASP A 51 -2.43 -10.10 -5.14
N SER A 52 -2.00 -9.83 -6.37
CA SER A 52 -2.85 -9.29 -7.43
C SER A 52 -4.00 -10.21 -7.85
N ALA A 53 -3.90 -11.51 -7.57
CA ALA A 53 -4.94 -12.51 -7.84
C ALA A 53 -5.90 -12.68 -6.64
N GLY A 54 -5.63 -12.01 -5.51
CA GLY A 54 -6.41 -12.12 -4.29
C GLY A 54 -6.00 -13.26 -3.37
N HIS A 55 -4.86 -13.93 -3.61
CA HIS A 55 -4.35 -14.94 -2.69
C HIS A 55 -3.68 -14.29 -1.50
N GLU A 56 -4.03 -14.78 -0.32
CA GLU A 56 -3.49 -14.29 0.94
C GLU A 56 -2.38 -15.21 1.46
N THR A 57 -1.31 -14.61 1.96
CA THR A 57 -0.22 -15.27 2.67
C THR A 57 0.07 -14.55 3.96
N THR A 58 0.48 -15.27 5.00
CA THR A 58 0.84 -14.70 6.30
C THR A 58 2.26 -15.10 6.67
N SER A 59 3.04 -14.13 7.16
CA SER A 59 4.40 -14.34 7.68
C SER A 59 4.68 -13.44 8.88
N GLY A 60 5.72 -13.77 9.67
CA GLY A 60 6.07 -13.03 10.87
C GLY A 60 5.10 -13.22 12.04
N ASP A 61 5.51 -12.79 13.22
CA ASP A 61 4.79 -12.94 14.50
C ASP A 61 4.86 -11.65 15.35
N GLY A 62 5.24 -10.52 14.74
CA GLY A 62 5.31 -9.24 15.43
C GLY A 62 3.96 -8.74 15.96
N ASP A 63 4.01 -7.86 16.95
CA ASP A 63 2.82 -7.29 17.59
C ASP A 63 2.03 -6.35 16.65
N VAL A 64 2.71 -5.72 15.69
CA VAL A 64 2.09 -4.87 14.68
C VAL A 64 1.80 -5.69 13.43
N THR A 65 0.57 -5.63 12.94
CA THR A 65 0.16 -6.31 11.70
C THR A 65 0.12 -5.33 10.54
N LEU A 66 0.85 -5.65 9.45
CA LEU A 66 0.69 -4.98 8.16
C LEU A 66 -0.20 -5.86 7.26
N ASN A 67 -1.37 -5.33 6.88
CA ASN A 67 -2.25 -5.93 5.87
C ASN A 67 -1.92 -5.26 4.53
N LEU A 68 -1.13 -5.93 3.70
CA LEU A 68 -0.59 -5.40 2.45
C LEU A 68 -1.33 -5.98 1.24
N THR A 69 -1.93 -5.11 0.42
CA THR A 69 -2.46 -5.49 -0.89
C THR A 69 -1.52 -5.02 -1.99
N CYS A 70 -1.04 -5.95 -2.81
CA CYS A 70 -0.18 -5.69 -3.97
C CYS A 70 -1.03 -5.70 -5.24
N LEU A 71 -1.07 -4.56 -5.95
CA LEU A 71 -1.98 -4.41 -7.10
C LEU A 71 -1.52 -5.18 -8.34
N LEU A 72 -0.19 -5.22 -8.60
CA LEU A 72 0.35 -5.77 -9.83
C LEU A 72 0.81 -7.20 -9.70
N ALA A 73 0.50 -8.00 -10.72
CA ALA A 73 1.13 -9.29 -10.94
C ALA A 73 2.60 -9.11 -11.39
N PRO A 74 3.47 -10.11 -11.16
CA PRO A 74 4.77 -10.14 -11.80
C PRO A 74 4.62 -9.94 -13.33
N ASN A 75 5.44 -9.07 -13.91
CA ASN A 75 5.42 -8.69 -15.34
C ASN A 75 4.18 -7.90 -15.82
N ALA A 76 3.30 -7.44 -14.94
CA ALA A 76 2.26 -6.49 -15.30
C ALA A 76 2.82 -5.07 -15.41
N SER A 77 2.21 -4.27 -16.30
CA SER A 77 2.57 -2.86 -16.48
C SER A 77 1.93 -1.98 -15.41
N ALA A 78 2.71 -1.10 -14.78
CA ALA A 78 2.20 -0.08 -13.89
C ALA A 78 1.54 1.10 -14.64
N HIS A 79 1.75 1.22 -15.96
CA HIS A 79 1.20 2.28 -16.79
C HIS A 79 -0.27 2.04 -17.15
N GLU A 80 -0.66 0.76 -17.32
CA GLU A 80 -1.95 0.35 -17.88
C GLU A 80 -2.66 -0.66 -16.98
N HIS A 81 -2.72 -0.40 -15.67
CA HIS A 81 -3.40 -1.29 -14.74
C HIS A 81 -4.88 -0.93 -14.60
N GLU A 82 -5.75 -1.93 -14.72
CA GLU A 82 -7.18 -1.83 -14.37
C GLU A 82 -7.45 -2.49 -13.03
N MET A 83 -7.97 -1.72 -12.08
CA MET A 83 -8.24 -2.21 -10.74
C MET A 83 -9.45 -3.13 -10.70
N THR A 84 -9.28 -4.31 -10.10
CA THR A 84 -10.40 -5.22 -9.81
C THR A 84 -11.31 -4.66 -8.70
N PRO A 85 -12.58 -5.12 -8.59
CA PRO A 85 -13.46 -4.71 -7.49
C PRO A 85 -12.88 -5.00 -6.10
N GLN A 86 -12.10 -6.08 -5.95
CA GLN A 86 -11.42 -6.41 -4.69
C GLN A 86 -10.31 -5.39 -4.37
N GLN A 87 -9.52 -5.01 -5.36
CA GLN A 87 -8.49 -3.99 -5.21
C GLN A 87 -9.08 -2.61 -4.90
N MET A 88 -10.19 -2.25 -5.57
CA MET A 88 -10.94 -1.02 -5.27
C MET A 88 -11.44 -0.99 -3.82
N LYS A 89 -11.93 -2.13 -3.31
CA LYS A 89 -12.33 -2.27 -1.90
C LYS A 89 -11.14 -2.13 -0.95
N ALA A 90 -10.00 -2.75 -1.27
CA ALA A 90 -8.78 -2.62 -0.47
C ALA A 90 -8.31 -1.17 -0.43
N LEU A 91 -8.31 -0.46 -1.57
CA LEU A 91 -7.96 0.96 -1.65
C LEU A 91 -8.90 1.84 -0.80
N ALA A 92 -10.22 1.60 -0.86
CA ALA A 92 -11.19 2.33 -0.05
C ALA A 92 -10.97 2.20 1.47
N GLN A 93 -10.35 1.12 1.91
CA GLN A 93 -10.11 0.77 3.32
C GLN A 93 -8.66 1.01 3.75
N ALA A 94 -7.79 1.43 2.83
CA ALA A 94 -6.38 1.63 3.11
C ALA A 94 -6.13 2.82 4.04
N ASP A 95 -5.26 2.62 5.03
CA ASP A 95 -4.67 3.70 5.82
C ASP A 95 -3.55 4.38 5.00
N LEU A 96 -2.77 3.56 4.25
CA LEU A 96 -1.64 4.00 3.44
C LEU A 96 -1.76 3.47 1.99
N LEU A 97 -1.56 4.36 1.03
CA LEU A 97 -1.38 4.03 -0.39
C LEU A 97 0.03 4.40 -0.80
N PHE A 98 0.88 3.42 -1.08
CA PHE A 98 2.24 3.64 -1.53
C PHE A 98 2.31 3.68 -3.05
N VAL A 99 2.78 4.80 -3.58
CA VAL A 99 2.90 5.06 -5.02
C VAL A 99 4.35 5.35 -5.40
N ASN A 100 4.72 5.05 -6.64
CA ASN A 100 6.03 5.43 -7.16
C ASN A 100 6.17 6.95 -7.28
N GLY A 101 5.17 7.60 -7.84
CA GLY A 101 5.22 9.00 -8.25
C GLY A 101 5.95 9.17 -9.60
N VAL A 102 6.44 10.36 -9.89
CA VAL A 102 7.04 10.72 -11.18
C VAL A 102 6.08 10.39 -12.34
N ASP A 103 4.78 10.54 -12.10
CA ASP A 103 3.72 10.32 -13.09
C ASP A 103 3.69 8.89 -13.70
N LEU A 104 4.04 7.87 -12.89
CA LEU A 104 4.01 6.47 -13.34
C LEU A 104 2.59 5.91 -13.44
N GLU A 105 1.79 6.14 -12.40
CA GLU A 105 0.53 5.42 -12.18
C GLU A 105 -0.68 6.23 -12.67
N HIS A 106 -0.80 6.45 -13.98
CA HIS A 106 -1.93 7.20 -14.59
C HIS A 106 -3.32 6.64 -14.24
N PHE A 107 -3.43 5.35 -13.91
CA PHE A 107 -4.71 4.73 -13.54
C PHE A 107 -5.22 5.17 -12.16
N LEU A 108 -4.34 5.67 -11.30
CA LEU A 108 -4.69 5.98 -9.90
C LEU A 108 -5.67 7.14 -9.75
N ASP A 109 -5.59 8.17 -10.58
CA ASP A 109 -6.43 9.36 -10.46
C ASP A 109 -7.92 9.00 -10.42
N SER A 110 -8.35 8.14 -11.34
CA SER A 110 -9.72 7.66 -11.39
C SER A 110 -10.05 6.68 -10.27
N ALA A 111 -9.11 5.81 -9.91
CA ALA A 111 -9.29 4.80 -8.88
C ALA A 111 -9.42 5.42 -7.48
N VAL A 112 -8.57 6.37 -7.14
CA VAL A 112 -8.62 7.08 -5.84
C VAL A 112 -9.96 7.82 -5.68
N LYS A 113 -10.39 8.56 -6.70
CA LYS A 113 -11.69 9.25 -6.68
C LYS A 113 -12.86 8.28 -6.56
N SER A 114 -12.85 7.19 -7.34
CA SER A 114 -13.96 6.24 -7.40
C SER A 114 -14.05 5.34 -6.16
N SER A 115 -12.92 5.02 -5.53
CA SER A 115 -12.89 4.20 -4.31
C SER A 115 -13.38 4.95 -3.07
N GLY A 116 -13.26 6.28 -3.07
CA GLY A 116 -13.49 7.10 -1.88
C GLY A 116 -12.37 6.96 -0.84
N PHE A 117 -11.15 6.68 -1.28
CA PHE A 117 -9.94 6.63 -0.45
C PHE A 117 -9.79 7.92 0.38
N LYS A 118 -9.43 7.79 1.67
CA LYS A 118 -9.28 8.90 2.63
C LYS A 118 -8.01 8.81 3.47
N GLY A 119 -7.19 7.81 3.21
CA GLY A 119 -5.93 7.60 3.92
C GLY A 119 -4.83 8.57 3.49
N THR A 120 -3.60 8.14 3.67
CA THR A 120 -2.42 8.88 3.24
C THR A 120 -1.82 8.22 2.00
N MET A 121 -1.66 8.96 0.91
CA MET A 121 -0.86 8.59 -0.25
C MET A 121 0.60 8.94 0.05
N SER A 122 1.42 7.94 0.24
CA SER A 122 2.87 8.09 0.42
C SER A 122 3.58 7.94 -0.91
N VAL A 123 4.21 9.02 -1.39
CA VAL A 123 4.94 9.07 -2.66
C VAL A 123 6.37 8.64 -2.43
N THR A 124 6.70 7.40 -2.78
CA THR A 124 7.99 6.79 -2.44
C THR A 124 9.19 7.45 -3.09
N SER A 125 9.04 8.01 -4.29
CA SER A 125 10.08 8.80 -4.96
C SER A 125 10.29 10.20 -4.36
N GLY A 126 9.37 10.69 -3.55
CA GLY A 126 9.36 12.08 -3.08
C GLY A 126 8.96 13.10 -4.15
N VAL A 127 8.51 12.66 -5.34
CA VAL A 127 8.18 13.55 -6.48
C VAL A 127 6.79 13.23 -7.01
N SER A 128 5.86 14.19 -6.84
CA SER A 128 4.50 14.12 -7.39
C SER A 128 3.93 15.53 -7.53
N GLU A 129 2.96 15.71 -8.44
CA GLU A 129 2.12 16.91 -8.55
C GLU A 129 0.77 16.75 -7.83
N GLU A 130 0.49 15.57 -7.28
CA GLU A 130 -0.73 15.27 -6.53
C GLU A 130 -0.89 16.19 -5.32
N LYS A 131 -2.10 16.71 -5.12
CA LYS A 131 -2.42 17.63 -4.01
C LYS A 131 -3.37 17.04 -2.98
N GLY A 132 -3.94 15.87 -3.30
CA GLY A 132 -5.00 15.26 -2.52
C GLY A 132 -6.36 15.96 -2.68
N ASP A 133 -7.42 15.18 -2.80
CA ASP A 133 -8.81 15.64 -2.80
C ASP A 133 -9.58 14.74 -1.83
N GLY A 134 -9.63 15.15 -0.57
CA GLY A 134 -10.23 14.38 0.52
C GLY A 134 -9.32 13.30 1.12
N TYR A 135 -8.04 13.25 0.74
CA TYR A 135 -6.98 12.39 1.29
C TYR A 135 -5.69 13.19 1.47
N THR A 136 -4.74 12.67 2.25
CA THR A 136 -3.44 13.30 2.48
C THR A 136 -2.42 12.82 1.45
N VAL A 137 -1.52 13.71 1.00
CA VAL A 137 -0.36 13.35 0.17
C VAL A 137 0.90 13.66 0.93
N GLU A 138 1.76 12.65 1.12
CA GLU A 138 3.08 12.78 1.75
C GLU A 138 4.16 12.43 0.74
N LEU A 139 5.10 13.35 0.55
CA LEU A 139 6.20 13.19 -0.42
C LEU A 139 7.43 12.49 0.17
N GLY A 140 7.43 12.20 1.49
CA GLY A 140 8.61 11.69 2.17
C GLY A 140 9.71 12.74 2.34
N ASP A 141 10.77 12.36 3.08
CA ASP A 141 11.87 13.26 3.44
C ASP A 141 12.97 13.35 2.36
N GLN A 142 13.03 12.38 1.48
CA GLN A 142 14.02 12.30 0.41
C GLN A 142 13.35 12.35 -0.97
N LYS A 143 14.13 12.79 -1.96
CA LYS A 143 13.67 12.88 -3.36
C LYS A 143 14.64 12.15 -4.26
N VAL A 144 14.08 11.42 -5.24
CA VAL A 144 14.85 10.84 -6.34
C VAL A 144 15.38 11.93 -7.29
N ASP A 145 16.45 11.62 -8.00
CA ASP A 145 16.96 12.43 -9.09
C ASP A 145 16.16 12.15 -10.37
N VAL A 146 15.27 13.06 -10.72
CA VAL A 146 14.34 12.91 -11.84
C VAL A 146 15.05 13.23 -13.14
N ARG A 147 15.04 12.29 -14.10
CA ARG A 147 15.67 12.42 -15.42
C ARG A 147 14.62 12.65 -16.51
N PRO A 148 14.95 13.39 -17.57
CA PRO A 148 14.06 13.51 -18.74
C PRO A 148 13.79 12.14 -19.36
N TRP A 149 12.58 11.96 -19.92
CA TRP A 149 12.24 10.77 -20.70
C TRP A 149 13.20 10.59 -21.88
N PRO A 150 13.91 9.46 -21.98
CA PRO A 150 14.96 9.29 -22.98
C PRO A 150 14.44 8.93 -24.39
N PHE A 151 13.18 8.49 -24.49
CA PHE A 151 12.61 8.00 -25.74
C PHE A 151 11.66 9.05 -26.35
N VAL A 152 12.23 9.97 -27.11
CA VAL A 152 11.48 11.05 -27.77
C VAL A 152 11.53 10.84 -29.27
N THR A 153 10.36 10.67 -29.91
CA THR A 153 10.24 10.66 -31.39
C THR A 153 10.05 12.08 -31.89
N PRO A 154 10.88 12.54 -32.85
CA PRO A 154 10.72 13.87 -33.41
C PRO A 154 9.31 14.10 -33.97
N GLY A 155 8.63 15.16 -33.53
CA GLY A 155 7.27 15.51 -33.97
C GLY A 155 6.13 14.83 -33.18
N GLU A 156 6.41 13.94 -32.24
CA GLU A 156 5.44 13.33 -31.37
C GLU A 156 5.53 13.89 -29.94
N LYS A 157 4.41 13.92 -29.25
CA LYS A 157 4.40 14.20 -27.80
C LYS A 157 4.99 13.00 -27.07
N PRO A 158 6.02 13.16 -26.22
CA PRO A 158 6.55 12.05 -25.46
C PRO A 158 5.49 11.49 -24.50
N GLU A 159 5.55 10.19 -24.24
CA GLU A 159 4.66 9.49 -23.30
C GLU A 159 4.79 10.07 -21.89
N PHE A 160 6.02 10.37 -21.49
CA PHE A 160 6.34 10.99 -20.20
C PHE A 160 7.20 12.24 -20.38
N THR A 161 7.10 13.16 -19.44
CA THR A 161 8.04 14.28 -19.32
C THR A 161 9.36 13.81 -18.70
N HIS A 162 9.28 12.92 -17.73
CA HIS A 162 10.40 12.37 -16.99
C HIS A 162 10.36 10.85 -17.00
N ASP A 163 11.52 10.21 -16.80
CA ASP A 163 11.61 8.76 -16.66
C ASP A 163 11.08 8.32 -15.28
N PRO A 164 9.93 7.62 -15.20
CA PRO A 164 9.36 7.20 -13.94
C PRO A 164 9.99 5.93 -13.37
N HIS A 165 10.89 5.25 -14.11
CA HIS A 165 11.48 3.96 -13.74
C HIS A 165 12.64 4.13 -12.75
N VAL A 166 12.42 4.89 -11.68
CA VAL A 166 13.46 5.29 -10.71
C VAL A 166 14.10 4.11 -10.00
N TRP A 167 13.36 3.02 -9.77
CA TRP A 167 13.87 1.81 -9.10
C TRP A 167 14.95 1.05 -9.88
N THR A 168 15.19 1.38 -11.13
CA THR A 168 16.26 0.78 -11.95
C THR A 168 17.66 1.25 -11.55
N ASP A 169 17.76 2.36 -10.82
CA ASP A 169 18.97 2.85 -10.19
C ASP A 169 18.91 2.53 -8.68
N VAL A 170 19.89 1.78 -8.18
CA VAL A 170 19.91 1.31 -6.79
C VAL A 170 19.92 2.47 -5.76
N LYS A 171 20.49 3.62 -6.11
CA LYS A 171 20.46 4.80 -5.23
C LYS A 171 19.08 5.43 -5.14
N GLN A 172 18.33 5.39 -6.23
CA GLN A 172 16.96 5.88 -6.26
C GLN A 172 16.02 4.91 -5.55
N ALA A 173 16.26 3.59 -5.71
CA ALA A 173 15.55 2.56 -4.95
C ALA A 173 15.76 2.71 -3.43
N ASP A 174 16.98 3.07 -2.99
CA ASP A 174 17.28 3.34 -1.58
C ASP A 174 16.46 4.54 -1.04
N VAL A 175 16.31 5.60 -1.83
CA VAL A 175 15.41 6.73 -1.50
C VAL A 175 13.97 6.25 -1.31
N GLN A 176 13.46 5.38 -2.21
CA GLN A 176 12.11 4.84 -2.07
C GLN A 176 11.95 4.01 -0.79
N VAL A 177 12.90 3.12 -0.49
CA VAL A 177 12.90 2.30 0.73
C VAL A 177 12.95 3.18 1.98
N PHE A 178 13.78 4.24 1.99
CA PHE A 178 13.85 5.19 3.08
C PHE A 178 12.49 5.87 3.32
N ASN A 179 11.88 6.43 2.27
CA ASN A 179 10.59 7.11 2.37
C ASN A 179 9.47 6.17 2.84
N ILE A 180 9.48 4.91 2.39
CA ILE A 180 8.54 3.88 2.88
C ILE A 180 8.72 3.62 4.37
N GLY A 181 9.96 3.56 4.83
CA GLY A 181 10.27 3.26 6.24
C GLY A 181 9.95 4.41 7.20
N THR A 182 9.70 5.61 6.70
CA THR A 182 9.36 6.82 7.49
C THR A 182 7.89 7.25 7.39
N ALA A 183 7.09 6.58 6.56
CA ALA A 183 5.67 6.86 6.32
C ALA A 183 4.71 6.23 7.41
#